data_cfc9e3903f989935a8a5592e27ae203b
#
_entry.id   cfc9e3903f989935a8a5592e27ae203b
#
_cell.length_a   1.000
_cell.length_b   1.000
_cell.length_c   1.000
_cell.angle_alpha   90.00
_cell.angle_beta   90.00
_cell.angle_gamma   90.00
#
_symmetry.space_group_name_H-M   'P 1'
#
loop_
_entity.id
_entity.type
_entity.pdbx_description
1 polymer ?
#
loop_
_entity_poly.entity_id
_entity_poly.type
_entity_poly.pdbx_seq_one_letter_code
_entity_poly.pdbx_strand_id
1 'polypeptide(L)'
;MFGKIRPFIFKFDPETAHNLAIQALKFNLMPRNQKQNFKHIETEIFNKKIPNPIGLAAGFDKDAEVYNSIFRLGFGFVEVGTITPLKQSGNPKPRVFRLEEDEALINRLGFNNSGADLIQSRIRLNPPKGLFGINIGPNKDTKDRINDYLIGLRKFYELADYLTINISSPNTENLRSFHNESELNDLLQAIEQEKASLKTSIPTVLKLSLIHISEPTRHRG
;
A
#
# COMPACT_ATOMS: atom_id res chain seq x y z
N MET A 1 14.68 -6.46 -20.74
CA MET A 1 15.19 -7.38 -19.70
C MET A 1 14.08 -8.28 -19.15
N PHE A 2 12.96 -7.76 -18.73
CA PHE A 2 11.81 -8.55 -18.18
C PHE A 2 11.33 -9.66 -19.14
N GLY A 3 11.16 -9.39 -20.43
CA GLY A 3 10.71 -10.39 -21.41
C GLY A 3 11.56 -11.65 -21.49
N LYS A 4 12.87 -11.55 -21.19
CA LYS A 4 13.79 -12.71 -21.17
C LYS A 4 13.65 -13.57 -19.90
N ILE A 5 13.31 -12.96 -18.77
CA ILE A 5 13.20 -13.66 -17.49
C ILE A 5 11.75 -14.07 -17.15
N ARG A 6 10.75 -13.47 -17.82
CA ARG A 6 9.32 -13.77 -17.63
C ARG A 6 9.01 -15.27 -17.72
N PRO A 7 9.48 -16.04 -18.74
CA PRO A 7 9.16 -17.47 -18.84
C PRO A 7 9.66 -18.30 -17.66
N PHE A 8 10.79 -17.87 -17.05
CA PHE A 8 11.31 -18.54 -15.85
C PHE A 8 10.53 -18.18 -14.59
N ILE A 9 10.19 -16.90 -14.41
CA ILE A 9 9.42 -16.43 -13.27
C ILE A 9 8.02 -17.05 -13.28
N PHE A 10 7.41 -17.23 -14.45
CA PHE A 10 6.06 -17.78 -14.60
C PHE A 10 5.97 -19.29 -14.31
N LYS A 11 7.10 -20.01 -14.20
CA LYS A 11 7.13 -21.40 -13.71
C LYS A 11 6.84 -21.50 -12.19
N PHE A 12 7.04 -20.44 -11.45
CA PHE A 12 6.72 -20.39 -10.03
C PHE A 12 5.28 -19.91 -9.82
N ASP A 13 4.64 -20.37 -8.74
CA ASP A 13 3.37 -19.77 -8.34
C ASP A 13 3.57 -18.25 -8.09
N PRO A 14 2.51 -17.43 -8.27
CA PRO A 14 2.63 -15.98 -8.22
C PRO A 14 3.17 -15.44 -6.89
N GLU A 15 2.80 -16.06 -5.77
CA GLU A 15 3.22 -15.59 -4.45
C GLU A 15 4.68 -15.96 -4.15
N THR A 16 5.13 -17.12 -4.62
CA THR A 16 6.55 -17.52 -4.56
C THR A 16 7.40 -16.59 -5.43
N ALA A 17 6.98 -16.29 -6.66
CA ALA A 17 7.67 -15.34 -7.53
C ALA A 17 7.78 -13.93 -6.90
N HIS A 18 6.71 -13.48 -6.22
CA HIS A 18 6.72 -12.22 -5.47
C HIS A 18 7.76 -12.26 -4.33
N ASN A 19 7.77 -13.34 -3.54
CA ASN A 19 8.73 -13.48 -2.44
C ASN A 19 10.19 -13.51 -2.95
N LEU A 20 10.46 -14.16 -4.08
CA LEU A 20 11.78 -14.12 -4.72
C LEU A 20 12.18 -12.69 -5.14
N ALA A 21 11.25 -11.90 -5.66
CA ALA A 21 11.49 -10.49 -5.98
C ALA A 21 11.80 -9.66 -4.72
N ILE A 22 11.08 -9.85 -3.62
CA ILE A 22 11.38 -9.21 -2.33
C ILE A 22 12.80 -9.59 -1.86
N GLN A 23 13.18 -10.87 -1.92
CA GLN A 23 14.54 -11.29 -1.53
C GLN A 23 15.61 -10.66 -2.43
N ALA A 24 15.40 -10.63 -3.75
CA ALA A 24 16.32 -9.99 -4.67
C ALA A 24 16.51 -8.49 -4.35
N LEU A 25 15.45 -7.79 -3.97
CA LEU A 25 15.51 -6.39 -3.54
C LEU A 25 16.24 -6.22 -2.20
N LYS A 26 16.02 -7.12 -1.23
CA LYS A 26 16.76 -7.13 0.05
C LYS A 26 18.25 -7.25 -0.14
N PHE A 27 18.67 -8.17 -1.01
CA PHE A 27 20.09 -8.42 -1.31
C PHE A 27 20.68 -7.45 -2.35
N ASN A 28 19.92 -6.42 -2.78
CA ASN A 28 20.37 -5.44 -3.81
C ASN A 28 20.80 -6.08 -5.13
N LEU A 29 20.20 -7.20 -5.51
CA LEU A 29 20.51 -7.92 -6.76
C LEU A 29 19.87 -7.27 -7.99
N MET A 30 18.97 -6.29 -7.78
CA MET A 30 18.32 -5.57 -8.88
C MET A 30 19.22 -4.42 -9.38
N PRO A 31 19.28 -4.18 -10.69
CA PRO A 31 20.06 -3.08 -11.25
C PRO A 31 19.52 -1.75 -10.70
N ARG A 32 20.42 -0.86 -10.31
CA ARG A 32 20.06 0.52 -9.96
C ARG A 32 19.63 1.24 -11.23
N ASN A 33 18.54 1.98 -11.16
CA ASN A 33 18.22 2.90 -12.23
C ASN A 33 19.35 3.95 -12.30
N GLN A 34 20.00 4.04 -13.44
CA GLN A 34 20.91 5.17 -13.69
C GLN A 34 20.05 6.42 -13.64
N LYS A 35 20.42 7.38 -12.79
CA LYS A 35 19.71 8.65 -12.61
C LYS A 35 19.56 9.36 -13.96
N GLN A 36 18.55 9.03 -14.71
CA GLN A 36 18.10 9.87 -15.80
C GLN A 36 17.36 11.04 -15.16
N ASN A 37 18.03 12.18 -15.15
CA ASN A 37 17.52 13.39 -14.51
C ASN A 37 16.50 14.06 -15.46
N PHE A 38 15.30 13.57 -15.48
CA PHE A 38 14.20 14.17 -16.24
C PHE A 38 13.58 15.31 -15.44
N LYS A 39 14.26 16.47 -15.38
CA LYS A 39 13.78 17.66 -14.65
C LYS A 39 12.35 18.08 -15.03
N HIS A 40 11.93 17.77 -16.25
CA HIS A 40 10.59 18.13 -16.76
C HIS A 40 9.45 17.26 -16.21
N ILE A 41 9.75 16.12 -15.54
CA ILE A 41 8.75 15.27 -14.89
C ILE A 41 8.82 15.33 -13.36
N GLU A 42 9.70 16.16 -12.81
CA GLU A 42 9.69 16.47 -11.39
C GLU A 42 8.35 17.10 -11.01
N THR A 43 7.79 16.68 -9.89
CA THR A 43 6.53 17.22 -9.39
C THR A 43 6.55 17.33 -7.88
N GLU A 44 5.49 17.84 -7.29
CA GLU A 44 5.38 18.01 -5.86
C GLU A 44 4.11 17.34 -5.35
N ILE A 45 4.24 16.56 -4.27
CA ILE A 45 3.13 15.92 -3.56
C ILE A 45 3.33 16.17 -2.07
N PHE A 46 2.31 16.66 -1.38
CA PHE A 46 2.34 16.98 0.05
C PHE A 46 3.53 17.89 0.45
N ASN A 47 3.78 18.94 -0.34
CA ASN A 47 4.89 19.88 -0.17
C ASN A 47 6.29 19.23 -0.25
N LYS A 48 6.40 18.03 -0.84
CA LYS A 48 7.68 17.35 -1.09
C LYS A 48 7.90 17.20 -2.60
N LYS A 49 9.07 17.64 -3.05
CA LYS A 49 9.52 17.41 -4.43
C LYS A 49 9.89 15.96 -4.65
N ILE A 50 9.36 15.38 -5.70
CA ILE A 50 9.64 14.02 -6.13
C ILE A 50 10.17 13.98 -7.56
N PRO A 51 11.07 13.04 -7.89
CA PRO A 51 11.77 13.03 -9.19
C PRO A 51 10.86 12.69 -10.37
N ASN A 52 9.69 12.08 -10.11
CA ASN A 52 8.68 11.75 -11.11
C ASN A 52 7.36 11.36 -10.42
N PRO A 53 6.22 11.42 -11.12
CA PRO A 53 4.90 11.12 -10.56
C PRO A 53 4.57 9.61 -10.47
N ILE A 54 5.51 8.72 -10.74
CA ILE A 54 5.27 7.27 -10.72
C ILE A 54 5.62 6.73 -9.34
N GLY A 55 4.61 6.21 -8.64
CA GLY A 55 4.77 5.57 -7.34
C GLY A 55 4.48 4.09 -7.36
N LEU A 56 5.01 3.36 -6.37
CA LEU A 56 4.62 1.99 -6.12
C LEU A 56 3.56 1.95 -5.04
N ALA A 57 2.37 1.44 -5.38
CA ALA A 57 1.24 1.33 -4.46
C ALA A 57 1.44 0.21 -3.42
N ALA A 58 0.73 0.30 -2.29
CA ALA A 58 0.63 -0.76 -1.30
C ALA A 58 0.19 -2.10 -1.92
N GLY A 59 0.66 -3.19 -1.33
CA GLY A 59 0.41 -4.56 -1.79
C GLY A 59 1.66 -5.26 -2.33
N PHE A 60 2.66 -4.52 -2.80
CA PHE A 60 3.95 -5.09 -3.17
C PHE A 60 4.85 -5.29 -1.93
N ASP A 61 5.18 -4.24 -1.21
CA ASP A 61 5.95 -4.30 0.05
C ASP A 61 5.00 -4.21 1.25
N LYS A 62 4.39 -5.35 1.60
CA LYS A 62 3.35 -5.39 2.64
C LYS A 62 3.91 -5.17 4.04
N ASP A 63 5.16 -5.56 4.24
CA ASP A 63 5.83 -5.60 5.54
C ASP A 63 6.93 -4.54 5.69
N ALA A 64 6.97 -3.55 4.79
CA ALA A 64 7.99 -2.50 4.76
C ALA A 64 9.42 -3.07 4.82
N GLU A 65 9.72 -4.01 3.94
CA GLU A 65 11.01 -4.71 3.92
C GLU A 65 11.99 -4.15 2.89
N VAL A 66 11.46 -3.54 1.81
CA VAL A 66 12.27 -3.21 0.62
C VAL A 66 12.02 -1.81 0.03
N TYR A 67 11.22 -0.96 0.68
CA TYR A 67 10.87 0.38 0.18
C TYR A 67 12.09 1.23 -0.23
N ASN A 68 13.19 1.18 0.55
CA ASN A 68 14.42 1.88 0.18
C ASN A 68 15.11 1.28 -1.06
N SER A 69 14.93 0.00 -1.31
CA SER A 69 15.39 -0.64 -2.55
C SER A 69 14.52 -0.26 -3.74
N ILE A 70 13.20 -0.07 -3.51
CA ILE A 70 12.25 0.38 -4.52
C ILE A 70 12.56 1.81 -4.97
N PHE A 71 12.90 2.72 -4.05
CA PHE A 71 13.38 4.07 -4.42
C PHE A 71 14.60 4.02 -5.34
N ARG A 72 15.52 3.05 -5.13
CA ARG A 72 16.69 2.87 -6.02
C ARG A 72 16.34 2.37 -7.42
N LEU A 73 15.16 1.77 -7.61
CA LEU A 73 14.64 1.42 -8.93
C LEU A 73 14.12 2.63 -9.72
N GLY A 74 13.94 3.78 -9.05
CA GLY A 74 13.55 5.04 -9.69
C GLY A 74 12.11 5.47 -9.45
N PHE A 75 11.36 4.81 -8.56
CA PHE A 75 10.04 5.29 -8.16
C PHE A 75 10.13 6.62 -7.43
N GLY A 76 9.25 7.56 -7.77
CA GLY A 76 9.17 8.88 -7.15
C GLY A 76 8.62 8.86 -5.73
N PHE A 77 7.74 7.92 -5.43
CA PHE A 77 7.20 7.66 -4.09
C PHE A 77 6.86 6.17 -3.92
N VAL A 78 6.75 5.73 -2.66
CA VAL A 78 6.48 4.33 -2.33
C VAL A 78 5.45 4.28 -1.21
N GLU A 79 4.43 3.43 -1.37
CA GLU A 79 3.46 3.13 -0.34
C GLU A 79 3.60 1.66 0.09
N VAL A 80 3.74 1.41 1.39
CA VAL A 80 3.83 0.07 1.98
C VAL A 80 2.52 -0.35 2.64
N GLY A 81 2.33 -1.63 2.87
CA GLY A 81 1.13 -2.19 3.51
C GLY A 81 0.24 -2.97 2.52
N THR A 82 -1.02 -3.22 2.84
CA THR A 82 -1.82 -2.70 3.97
C THR A 82 -1.35 -3.32 5.27
N ILE A 83 -1.13 -2.48 6.28
CA ILE A 83 -0.71 -2.89 7.62
C ILE A 83 -1.93 -2.92 8.53
N THR A 84 -2.06 -3.99 9.29
CA THR A 84 -3.11 -4.14 10.31
C THR A 84 -2.50 -4.08 11.72
N PRO A 85 -3.28 -3.71 12.76
CA PRO A 85 -2.75 -3.67 14.13
C PRO A 85 -2.05 -4.94 14.54
N LEU A 86 -2.70 -6.07 14.36
CA LEU A 86 -2.15 -7.39 14.66
C LEU A 86 -1.69 -8.09 13.38
N LYS A 87 -0.67 -8.94 13.50
CA LYS A 87 -0.26 -9.86 12.43
C LYS A 87 -1.45 -10.68 11.96
N GLN A 88 -1.58 -10.86 10.64
CA GLN A 88 -2.54 -11.81 10.08
C GLN A 88 -1.98 -12.50 8.82
N SER A 89 -2.37 -13.75 8.65
CA SER A 89 -1.90 -14.60 7.55
C SER A 89 -2.58 -14.27 6.22
N GLY A 90 -3.73 -13.60 6.27
CA GLY A 90 -4.62 -13.42 5.11
C GLY A 90 -5.42 -14.68 4.78
N ASN A 91 -5.98 -14.72 3.58
CA ASN A 91 -6.80 -15.85 3.13
C ASN A 91 -5.96 -17.08 2.81
N PRO A 92 -6.56 -18.31 2.82
CA PRO A 92 -5.88 -19.54 2.43
C PRO A 92 -5.31 -19.49 1.01
N LYS A 93 -4.17 -20.13 0.80
CA LYS A 93 -3.56 -20.32 -0.51
C LYS A 93 -4.25 -21.46 -1.30
N PRO A 94 -4.24 -21.42 -2.64
CA PRO A 94 -3.75 -20.36 -3.52
C PRO A 94 -4.67 -19.12 -3.49
N ARG A 95 -4.09 -17.93 -3.58
CA ARG A 95 -4.80 -16.66 -3.42
C ARG A 95 -4.35 -15.55 -4.37
N VAL A 96 -3.45 -15.87 -5.30
CA VAL A 96 -3.05 -15.01 -6.41
C VAL A 96 -3.03 -15.87 -7.67
N PHE A 97 -3.69 -15.40 -8.72
CA PHE A 97 -3.85 -16.13 -9.97
C PHE A 97 -3.46 -15.24 -11.14
N ARG A 98 -2.66 -15.76 -12.06
CA ARG A 98 -2.35 -15.11 -13.33
C ARG A 98 -3.38 -15.53 -14.37
N LEU A 99 -3.88 -14.55 -15.09
CA LEU A 99 -4.67 -14.73 -16.29
C LEU A 99 -3.76 -14.35 -17.46
N GLU A 100 -3.03 -15.33 -18.01
CA GLU A 100 -1.94 -15.05 -18.96
C GLU A 100 -2.47 -14.52 -20.28
N GLU A 101 -3.62 -15.02 -20.75
CA GLU A 101 -4.29 -14.59 -21.97
C GLU A 101 -4.81 -13.15 -21.89
N ASP A 102 -5.28 -12.74 -20.71
CA ASP A 102 -5.82 -11.40 -20.46
C ASP A 102 -4.75 -10.43 -19.93
N GLU A 103 -3.51 -10.86 -19.77
CA GLU A 103 -2.41 -10.12 -19.11
C GLU A 103 -2.83 -9.53 -17.74
N ALA A 104 -3.65 -10.24 -16.97
CA ALA A 104 -4.26 -9.78 -15.74
C ALA A 104 -3.89 -10.64 -14.53
N LEU A 105 -4.21 -10.12 -13.33
CA LEU A 105 -4.05 -10.81 -12.05
C LEU A 105 -5.33 -10.73 -11.24
N ILE A 106 -5.74 -11.88 -10.69
CA ILE A 106 -6.78 -11.94 -9.67
C ILE A 106 -6.12 -12.25 -8.33
N ASN A 107 -6.55 -11.57 -7.27
CA ASN A 107 -6.10 -11.90 -5.93
C ASN A 107 -7.22 -11.87 -4.88
N ARG A 108 -7.01 -12.69 -3.82
CA ARG A 108 -7.81 -12.70 -2.60
C ARG A 108 -6.91 -12.74 -1.38
N LEU A 109 -5.92 -11.85 -1.32
CA LEU A 109 -4.85 -11.86 -0.32
C LEU A 109 -5.33 -11.69 1.13
N GLY A 110 -6.25 -10.76 1.39
CA GLY A 110 -6.83 -10.55 2.73
C GLY A 110 -5.87 -9.88 3.72
N PHE A 111 -5.12 -8.86 3.29
CA PHE A 111 -4.22 -8.06 4.11
C PHE A 111 -3.20 -8.87 4.92
N ASN A 112 -2.57 -9.85 4.30
CA ASN A 112 -1.49 -10.60 4.96
C ASN A 112 -0.30 -9.68 5.26
N ASN A 113 0.07 -9.58 6.54
CA ASN A 113 1.19 -8.77 7.01
C ASN A 113 1.65 -9.18 8.41
N SER A 114 2.82 -8.69 8.83
CA SER A 114 3.46 -9.05 10.09
C SER A 114 2.96 -8.27 11.32
N GLY A 115 2.01 -7.35 11.14
CA GLY A 115 1.45 -6.51 12.21
C GLY A 115 2.23 -5.21 12.43
N ALA A 116 1.52 -4.23 12.99
CA ALA A 116 1.99 -2.86 13.10
C ALA A 116 3.27 -2.71 13.95
N ASP A 117 3.43 -3.47 15.03
CA ASP A 117 4.59 -3.34 15.94
C ASP A 117 5.91 -3.71 15.26
N LEU A 118 5.94 -4.86 14.57
CA LEU A 118 7.15 -5.30 13.86
C LEU A 118 7.49 -4.35 12.70
N ILE A 119 6.48 -3.92 11.96
CA ILE A 119 6.67 -3.04 10.82
C ILE A 119 7.13 -1.64 11.27
N GLN A 120 6.54 -1.11 12.34
CA GLN A 120 6.98 0.16 12.96
C GLN A 120 8.46 0.10 13.36
N SER A 121 8.88 -0.96 14.05
CA SER A 121 10.27 -1.17 14.47
C SER A 121 11.20 -1.21 13.25
N ARG A 122 10.80 -1.88 12.17
CA ARG A 122 11.58 -1.97 10.93
C ARG A 122 11.77 -0.61 10.26
N ILE A 123 10.72 0.20 10.18
CA ILE A 123 10.78 1.53 9.58
C ILE A 123 11.67 2.46 10.43
N ARG A 124 11.57 2.40 11.76
CA ARG A 124 12.45 3.18 12.65
C ARG A 124 13.92 2.84 12.49
N LEU A 125 14.25 1.55 12.32
CA LEU A 125 15.63 1.10 12.12
C LEU A 125 16.20 1.47 10.73
N ASN A 126 15.36 1.67 9.72
CA ASN A 126 15.79 2.01 8.38
C ASN A 126 14.89 3.12 7.78
N PRO A 127 15.06 4.39 8.17
CA PRO A 127 14.18 5.48 7.73
C PRO A 127 14.06 5.58 6.21
N PRO A 128 12.88 5.96 5.68
CA PRO A 128 12.65 6.10 4.24
C PRO A 128 13.48 7.22 3.61
N LYS A 129 13.94 7.00 2.36
CA LYS A 129 14.81 7.92 1.63
C LYS A 129 14.09 8.78 0.58
N GLY A 130 12.78 8.75 0.55
CA GLY A 130 11.94 9.49 -0.39
C GLY A 130 10.53 9.67 0.16
N LEU A 131 9.60 10.18 -0.66
CA LEU A 131 8.20 10.34 -0.28
C LEU A 131 7.59 8.97 0.03
N PHE A 132 7.19 8.78 1.28
CA PHE A 132 6.83 7.48 1.83
C PHE A 132 5.43 7.48 2.42
N GLY A 133 4.57 6.63 1.89
CA GLY A 133 3.21 6.41 2.38
C GLY A 133 3.09 5.09 3.13
N ILE A 134 2.20 5.07 4.11
CA ILE A 134 1.81 3.86 4.83
C ILE A 134 0.31 3.65 4.69
N ASN A 135 -0.04 2.50 4.12
CA ASN A 135 -1.41 2.06 3.94
C ASN A 135 -1.85 1.24 5.16
N ILE A 136 -2.91 1.66 5.82
CA ILE A 136 -3.44 1.03 7.03
C ILE A 136 -4.85 0.50 6.79
N GLY A 137 -5.18 -0.56 7.50
CA GLY A 137 -6.48 -1.22 7.44
C GLY A 137 -6.76 -2.04 8.68
N PRO A 138 -8.01 -2.49 8.87
CA PRO A 138 -8.40 -3.26 10.04
C PRO A 138 -8.01 -4.73 9.90
N ASN A 139 -7.83 -5.41 11.02
CA ASN A 139 -7.77 -6.86 11.06
C ASN A 139 -9.09 -7.49 10.60
N LYS A 140 -9.02 -8.70 10.05
CA LYS A 140 -10.19 -9.42 9.54
C LYS A 140 -11.23 -9.68 10.62
N ASP A 141 -10.76 -10.12 11.78
CA ASP A 141 -11.61 -10.60 12.88
C ASP A 141 -11.84 -9.54 13.97
N THR A 142 -11.53 -8.26 13.67
CA THR A 142 -11.76 -7.16 14.61
C THR A 142 -13.26 -6.87 14.78
N LYS A 143 -13.63 -6.50 16.01
CA LYS A 143 -14.97 -6.00 16.32
C LYS A 143 -15.11 -4.50 16.14
N ASP A 144 -14.00 -3.78 16.24
CA ASP A 144 -13.96 -2.31 16.13
C ASP A 144 -12.94 -1.91 15.04
N ARG A 145 -13.45 -1.77 13.81
CA ARG A 145 -12.64 -1.40 12.65
C ARG A 145 -12.12 0.02 12.71
N ILE A 146 -12.91 0.94 13.26
CA ILE A 146 -12.50 2.34 13.42
C ILE A 146 -11.28 2.40 14.33
N ASN A 147 -11.34 1.74 15.48
CA ASN A 147 -10.21 1.70 16.40
C ASN A 147 -8.94 1.10 15.77
N ASP A 148 -9.07 0.12 14.88
CA ASP A 148 -7.91 -0.45 14.16
C ASP A 148 -7.22 0.59 13.27
N TYR A 149 -7.97 1.47 12.58
CA TYR A 149 -7.40 2.60 11.86
C TYR A 149 -6.72 3.61 12.79
N LEU A 150 -7.33 3.90 13.95
CA LEU A 150 -6.74 4.81 14.94
C LEU A 150 -5.43 4.24 15.52
N ILE A 151 -5.36 2.94 15.77
CA ILE A 151 -4.11 2.27 16.16
C ILE A 151 -3.05 2.46 15.07
N GLY A 152 -3.40 2.25 13.81
CA GLY A 152 -2.49 2.48 12.69
C GLY A 152 -2.02 3.94 12.61
N LEU A 153 -2.94 4.90 12.75
CA LEU A 153 -2.61 6.32 12.77
C LEU A 153 -1.62 6.65 13.89
N ARG A 154 -1.89 6.26 15.14
CA ARG A 154 -1.01 6.48 16.30
C ARG A 154 0.39 5.92 16.10
N LYS A 155 0.51 4.75 15.47
CA LYS A 155 1.80 4.08 15.27
C LYS A 155 2.65 4.70 14.18
N PHE A 156 2.02 5.30 13.16
CA PHE A 156 2.73 5.62 11.92
C PHE A 156 2.76 7.11 11.54
N TYR A 157 2.02 8.00 12.24
CA TYR A 157 1.93 9.42 11.87
C TYR A 157 3.27 10.16 11.85
N GLU A 158 4.25 9.72 12.65
CA GLU A 158 5.61 10.29 12.68
C GLU A 158 6.58 9.62 11.69
N LEU A 159 6.19 8.50 11.09
CA LEU A 159 7.07 7.66 10.29
C LEU A 159 6.78 7.73 8.79
N ALA A 160 5.66 8.33 8.44
CA ALA A 160 5.19 8.45 7.07
C ALA A 160 5.05 9.92 6.66
N ASP A 161 5.09 10.17 5.37
CA ASP A 161 4.76 11.48 4.80
C ASP A 161 3.26 11.63 4.55
N TYR A 162 2.55 10.52 4.39
CA TYR A 162 1.10 10.45 4.33
C TYR A 162 0.61 9.07 4.79
N LEU A 163 -0.63 9.01 5.22
CA LEU A 163 -1.31 7.76 5.56
C LEU A 163 -2.44 7.49 4.57
N THR A 164 -2.57 6.25 4.13
CA THR A 164 -3.68 5.81 3.30
C THR A 164 -4.64 4.96 4.12
N ILE A 165 -5.87 5.45 4.24
CA ILE A 165 -7.00 4.73 4.87
C ILE A 165 -7.61 3.84 3.81
N ASN A 166 -7.40 2.53 3.92
CA ASN A 166 -7.82 1.59 2.90
C ASN A 166 -9.17 0.94 3.22
N ILE A 167 -10.21 1.39 2.56
CA ILE A 167 -11.57 0.80 2.64
C ILE A 167 -11.95 0.04 1.37
N SER A 168 -10.98 -0.25 0.50
CA SER A 168 -11.24 -0.79 -0.85
C SER A 168 -11.29 -2.32 -0.94
N SER A 169 -10.78 -3.05 0.08
CA SER A 169 -10.63 -4.50 -0.04
C SER A 169 -11.96 -5.25 -0.08
N PRO A 170 -12.21 -6.05 -1.12
CA PRO A 170 -13.33 -6.97 -1.16
C PRO A 170 -13.10 -8.23 -0.34
N ASN A 171 -11.85 -8.46 0.09
CA ASN A 171 -11.39 -9.69 0.72
C ASN A 171 -11.43 -9.63 2.25
N THR A 172 -11.90 -8.52 2.80
CA THR A 172 -12.15 -8.32 4.22
C THR A 172 -13.65 -8.13 4.40
N GLU A 173 -14.28 -9.02 5.13
CA GLU A 173 -15.73 -9.04 5.33
C GLU A 173 -16.22 -7.70 5.89
N ASN A 174 -17.30 -7.19 5.32
CA ASN A 174 -17.94 -5.91 5.71
C ASN A 174 -17.02 -4.67 5.69
N LEU A 175 -15.81 -4.71 5.13
CA LEU A 175 -14.98 -3.51 5.02
C LEU A 175 -15.63 -2.47 4.10
N ARG A 176 -16.38 -2.94 3.12
CA ARG A 176 -17.10 -2.08 2.16
C ARG A 176 -18.32 -1.40 2.75
N SER A 177 -18.72 -1.71 3.99
CA SER A 177 -19.77 -0.95 4.66
C SER A 177 -19.38 0.52 4.85
N PHE A 178 -18.07 0.81 4.97
CA PHE A 178 -17.54 2.18 4.93
C PHE A 178 -17.77 2.93 3.60
N HIS A 179 -18.38 2.32 2.61
CA HIS A 179 -18.88 3.04 1.43
C HIS A 179 -20.27 3.66 1.67
N ASN A 180 -20.93 3.32 2.77
CA ASN A 180 -22.13 4.02 3.23
C ASN A 180 -21.74 5.35 3.86
N GLU A 181 -22.49 6.40 3.55
CA GLU A 181 -22.18 7.77 3.97
C GLU A 181 -22.02 7.93 5.48
N SER A 182 -22.92 7.33 6.27
CA SER A 182 -22.88 7.41 7.73
C SER A 182 -21.61 6.77 8.31
N GLU A 183 -21.29 5.52 7.91
CA GLU A 183 -20.11 4.81 8.41
C GLU A 183 -18.80 5.47 7.95
N LEU A 184 -18.79 6.02 6.74
CA LEU A 184 -17.63 6.79 6.26
C LEU A 184 -17.45 8.07 7.07
N ASN A 185 -18.51 8.80 7.36
CA ASN A 185 -18.47 10.01 8.17
C ASN A 185 -17.94 9.71 9.57
N ASP A 186 -18.41 8.64 10.21
CA ASP A 186 -17.96 8.21 11.54
C ASP A 186 -16.44 7.90 11.52
N LEU A 187 -15.97 7.19 10.51
CA LEU A 187 -14.55 6.88 10.34
C LEU A 187 -13.70 8.16 10.15
N LEU A 188 -14.11 9.04 9.24
CA LEU A 188 -13.36 10.27 8.94
C LEU A 188 -13.36 11.21 10.15
N GLN A 189 -14.49 11.33 10.87
CA GLN A 189 -14.59 12.13 12.06
C GLN A 189 -13.68 11.60 13.18
N ALA A 190 -13.63 10.28 13.38
CA ALA A 190 -12.73 9.65 14.34
C ALA A 190 -11.25 9.90 14.00
N ILE A 191 -10.89 9.80 12.72
CA ILE A 191 -9.52 10.08 12.26
C ILE A 191 -9.14 11.54 12.51
N GLU A 192 -10.00 12.51 12.18
CA GLU A 192 -9.71 13.93 12.39
C GLU A 192 -9.62 14.28 13.90
N GLN A 193 -10.47 13.70 14.74
CA GLN A 193 -10.38 13.84 16.19
C GLN A 193 -9.05 13.27 16.73
N GLU A 194 -8.64 12.12 16.25
CA GLU A 194 -7.38 11.50 16.66
C GLU A 194 -6.17 12.34 16.20
N LYS A 195 -6.18 12.86 14.96
CA LYS A 195 -5.14 13.76 14.46
C LYS A 195 -5.03 15.02 15.31
N ALA A 196 -6.17 15.60 15.69
CA ALA A 196 -6.19 16.76 16.60
C ALA A 196 -5.59 16.43 17.97
N SER A 197 -5.91 15.26 18.54
CA SER A 197 -5.35 14.76 19.79
C SER A 197 -3.82 14.58 19.72
N LEU A 198 -3.32 14.03 18.62
CA LEU A 198 -1.89 13.82 18.36
C LEU A 198 -1.18 15.11 17.91
N LYS A 199 -1.91 16.21 17.72
CA LYS A 199 -1.39 17.49 17.19
C LYS A 199 -0.61 17.30 15.88
N THR A 200 -1.10 16.42 15.01
CA THR A 200 -0.48 16.13 13.71
C THR A 200 -1.31 16.67 12.55
N SER A 201 -0.64 17.16 11.53
CA SER A 201 -1.23 17.56 10.25
C SER A 201 -0.89 16.59 9.11
N ILE A 202 -0.54 15.32 9.46
CA ILE A 202 -0.17 14.35 8.43
C ILE A 202 -1.26 14.24 7.35
N PRO A 203 -0.90 14.34 6.05
CA PRO A 203 -1.85 14.11 4.97
C PRO A 203 -2.48 12.71 5.06
N THR A 204 -3.78 12.66 4.89
CA THR A 204 -4.55 11.42 4.92
C THR A 204 -5.26 11.22 3.59
N VAL A 205 -5.06 10.07 2.96
CA VAL A 205 -5.63 9.67 1.66
C VAL A 205 -6.65 8.56 1.87
N LEU A 206 -7.85 8.74 1.36
CA LEU A 206 -8.88 7.69 1.36
C LEU A 206 -8.74 6.84 0.08
N LYS A 207 -8.46 5.54 0.24
CA LYS A 207 -8.35 4.60 -0.89
C LYS A 207 -9.65 3.83 -1.08
N LEU A 208 -10.31 4.12 -2.21
CA LEU A 208 -11.54 3.47 -2.67
C LEU A 208 -11.23 2.38 -3.71
N SER A 209 -12.19 1.48 -3.96
CA SER A 209 -12.12 0.54 -5.08
C SER A 209 -12.58 1.23 -6.38
N LEU A 210 -11.94 0.90 -7.50
CA LEU A 210 -12.34 1.40 -8.82
C LEU A 210 -13.79 1.05 -9.19
N ILE A 211 -14.32 -0.08 -8.71
CA ILE A 211 -15.71 -0.49 -8.96
C ILE A 211 -16.75 0.36 -8.21
N HIS A 212 -16.30 1.24 -7.31
CA HIS A 212 -17.16 2.15 -6.54
C HIS A 212 -17.02 3.61 -6.96
N ILE A 213 -16.16 3.89 -7.93
CA ILE A 213 -16.14 5.17 -8.61
C ILE A 213 -17.35 5.13 -9.55
N SER A 214 -18.38 5.95 -9.26
CA SER A 214 -19.49 6.14 -10.18
C SER A 214 -18.92 6.62 -11.50
N GLU A 215 -19.12 5.85 -12.57
CA GLU A 215 -18.77 6.31 -13.92
C GLU A 215 -19.49 7.65 -14.17
N PRO A 216 -18.80 8.66 -14.74
CA PRO A 216 -19.50 9.84 -15.20
C PRO A 216 -20.57 9.37 -16.15
N THR A 217 -21.84 9.73 -15.88
CA THR A 217 -22.99 9.38 -16.70
C THR A 217 -22.66 9.82 -18.12
N ARG A 218 -22.36 8.87 -19.00
CA ARG A 218 -22.29 9.17 -20.43
C ARG A 218 -23.70 9.56 -20.86
N HIS A 219 -23.93 10.86 -20.98
CA HIS A 219 -25.06 11.31 -21.76
C HIS A 219 -24.85 10.78 -23.18
N ARG A 220 -25.57 9.72 -23.52
CA ARG A 220 -25.77 9.34 -24.90
C ARG A 220 -26.69 10.39 -25.48
N GLY A 221 -26.09 11.35 -26.19
CA GLY A 221 -26.81 12.22 -27.11
C GLY A 221 -27.23 11.42 -28.32
#